data_0640a715c5cd0ea1e3e539693556b6b2
#
_entry.id   0640a715c5cd0ea1e3e539693556b6b2
#
_cell.length_a   1.000
_cell.length_b   1.000
_cell.length_c   1.000
_cell.angle_alpha   90.00
_cell.angle_beta   90.00
_cell.angle_gamma   90.00
#
_symmetry.space_group_name_H-M   'P 1'
#
loop_
_entity.id
_entity.type
_entity.pdbx_description
1 polymer ?
#
loop_
_entity_poly.entity_id
_entity_poly.type
_entity_poly.pdbx_seq_one_letter_code
_entity_poly.pdbx_strand_id
1 'polypeptide(L)'
;MVEGDNGLSTIPQIALVGCGYWGRNLCRNFQALGALSTVVDTTENGQATARSIAPNAIVSDNFNDILIDDQIQGVSLATPAETHAELAIQAMRADKDVFVEKPMALSISDAEAMQKVANETDRILMVGHLLEYHPAVLKLRELIDSGELGKINYIYSNRL
;
A
#
# COMPACT_ATOMS: atom_id res chain seq x y z
N MET A 1 7.04 -42.22 4.86
CA MET A 1 6.07 -41.31 5.48
C MET A 1 6.69 -39.92 5.36
N VAL A 2 6.19 -39.13 4.42
CA VAL A 2 6.60 -37.74 4.22
C VAL A 2 5.64 -36.93 5.07
N GLU A 3 6.14 -36.36 6.18
CA GLU A 3 5.40 -35.41 6.99
C GLU A 3 5.05 -34.20 6.13
N GLY A 4 3.78 -34.00 5.90
CA GLY A 4 3.27 -32.82 5.21
C GLY A 4 3.52 -31.60 6.09
N ASP A 5 4.36 -30.70 5.62
CA ASP A 5 4.47 -29.35 6.13
C ASP A 5 3.13 -28.66 5.93
N ASN A 6 2.32 -28.61 6.97
CA ASN A 6 1.12 -27.77 7.08
C ASN A 6 1.60 -26.33 7.32
N GLY A 7 2.24 -25.73 6.32
CA GLY A 7 2.53 -24.32 6.28
C GLY A 7 1.24 -23.52 6.32
N LEU A 8 0.71 -23.31 7.52
CA LEU A 8 -0.25 -22.24 7.77
C LEU A 8 0.48 -20.94 7.37
N SER A 9 0.19 -20.45 6.17
CA SER A 9 0.63 -19.12 5.74
C SER A 9 0.15 -18.13 6.79
N THR A 10 1.05 -17.69 7.64
CA THR A 10 0.76 -16.63 8.61
C THR A 10 0.41 -15.39 7.83
N ILE A 11 -0.72 -14.75 8.19
CA ILE A 11 -1.13 -13.48 7.56
C ILE A 11 -0.01 -12.47 7.80
N PRO A 12 0.54 -11.84 6.73
CA PRO A 12 1.63 -10.89 6.90
C PRO A 12 1.18 -9.70 7.74
N GLN A 13 2.06 -9.22 8.60
CA GLN A 13 1.81 -8.06 9.45
C GLN A 13 2.18 -6.80 8.70
N ILE A 14 1.21 -5.88 8.60
CA ILE A 14 1.34 -4.62 7.86
C ILE A 14 1.22 -3.45 8.82
N ALA A 15 2.10 -2.46 8.65
CA ALA A 15 1.96 -1.16 9.25
C ALA A 15 1.31 -0.17 8.27
N LEU A 16 0.40 0.65 8.77
CA LEU A 16 -0.18 1.77 8.03
C LEU A 16 0.45 3.08 8.50
N VAL A 17 0.90 3.92 7.58
CA VAL A 17 1.42 5.27 7.85
C VAL A 17 0.48 6.30 7.25
N GLY A 18 -0.09 7.14 8.13
CA GLY A 18 -1.14 8.08 7.80
C GLY A 18 -2.56 7.49 7.92
N CYS A 19 -3.33 7.95 8.91
CA CYS A 19 -4.72 7.55 9.13
C CYS A 19 -5.69 8.72 8.93
N GLY A 20 -5.39 9.56 7.93
CA GLY A 20 -6.20 10.69 7.52
C GLY A 20 -7.44 10.29 6.70
N TYR A 21 -7.88 11.20 5.82
CA TYR A 21 -9.10 11.02 5.02
C TYR A 21 -9.14 9.71 4.22
N TRP A 22 -8.04 9.34 3.56
CA TRP A 22 -7.97 8.09 2.78
C TRP A 22 -7.45 6.94 3.64
N GLY A 23 -6.41 7.16 4.43
CA GLY A 23 -5.76 6.11 5.23
C GLY A 23 -6.70 5.38 6.19
N ARG A 24 -7.76 6.03 6.70
CA ARG A 24 -8.81 5.35 7.49
C ARG A 24 -9.51 4.22 6.74
N ASN A 25 -9.58 4.28 5.40
CA ASN A 25 -10.17 3.20 4.60
C ASN A 25 -9.20 2.00 4.53
N LEU A 26 -7.91 2.26 4.36
CA LEU A 26 -6.87 1.24 4.41
C LEU A 26 -6.77 0.62 5.81
N CYS A 27 -6.83 1.43 6.86
CA CYS A 27 -6.88 0.97 8.25
C CYS A 27 -8.01 -0.05 8.47
N ARG A 28 -9.22 0.29 8.01
CA ARG A 28 -10.39 -0.60 8.12
C ARG A 28 -10.21 -1.90 7.34
N ASN A 29 -9.69 -1.82 6.12
CA ASN A 29 -9.51 -2.97 5.26
C ASN A 29 -8.42 -3.91 5.81
N PHE A 30 -7.26 -3.40 6.19
CA PHE A 30 -6.19 -4.22 6.78
C PHE A 30 -6.60 -4.81 8.13
N GLN A 31 -7.38 -4.07 8.95
CA GLN A 31 -7.97 -4.59 10.17
C GLN A 31 -8.92 -5.76 9.88
N ALA A 32 -9.80 -5.61 8.88
CA ALA A 32 -10.76 -6.66 8.50
C ALA A 32 -10.05 -7.92 7.92
N LEU A 33 -8.91 -7.74 7.28
CA LEU A 33 -8.07 -8.83 6.78
C LEU A 33 -7.23 -9.51 7.88
N GLY A 34 -7.20 -8.95 9.10
CA GLY A 34 -6.36 -9.44 10.19
C GLY A 34 -4.86 -9.17 9.98
N ALA A 35 -4.51 -8.28 9.04
CA ALA A 35 -3.13 -7.99 8.67
C ALA A 35 -2.56 -6.72 9.35
N LEU A 36 -3.39 -5.87 9.96
CA LEU A 36 -2.94 -4.62 10.55
C LEU A 36 -2.34 -4.84 11.94
N SER A 37 -1.06 -4.55 12.09
CA SER A 37 -0.36 -4.59 13.38
C SER A 37 -0.20 -3.20 14.01
N THR A 38 0.21 -2.22 13.20
CA THR A 38 0.61 -0.90 13.68
C THR A 38 0.06 0.19 12.78
N VAL A 39 -0.33 1.32 13.38
CA VAL A 39 -0.67 2.55 12.66
C VAL A 39 0.23 3.68 13.15
N VAL A 40 0.89 4.36 12.23
CA VAL A 40 1.70 5.54 12.52
C VAL A 40 0.99 6.78 11.96
N ASP A 41 0.73 7.75 12.80
CA ASP A 41 0.23 9.07 12.39
C ASP A 41 0.79 10.15 13.32
N THR A 42 1.34 11.22 12.76
CA THR A 42 1.94 12.31 13.52
C THR A 42 0.92 13.25 14.14
N THR A 43 -0.37 13.10 13.79
CA THR A 43 -1.45 13.95 14.30
C THR A 43 -2.30 13.23 15.33
N GLU A 44 -2.71 13.93 16.38
CA GLU A 44 -3.62 13.38 17.40
C GLU A 44 -4.94 12.88 16.79
N ASN A 45 -5.47 13.58 15.78
CA ASN A 45 -6.70 13.19 15.09
C ASN A 45 -6.55 11.88 14.31
N GLY A 46 -5.44 11.70 13.60
CA GLY A 46 -5.14 10.47 12.89
C GLY A 46 -4.98 9.28 13.84
N GLN A 47 -4.27 9.47 14.95
CA GLN A 47 -4.11 8.47 16.00
C GLN A 47 -5.45 8.10 16.68
N ALA A 48 -6.29 9.10 16.99
CA ALA A 48 -7.63 8.85 17.54
C ALA A 48 -8.50 8.08 16.55
N THR A 49 -8.42 8.41 15.27
CA THR A 49 -9.11 7.69 14.19
C THR A 49 -8.64 6.23 14.12
N ALA A 50 -7.33 6.01 14.19
CA ALA A 50 -6.74 4.66 14.18
C ALA A 50 -7.23 3.83 15.36
N ARG A 51 -7.17 4.35 16.59
CA ARG A 51 -7.64 3.66 17.80
C ARG A 51 -9.13 3.31 17.74
N SER A 52 -9.94 4.18 17.11
CA SER A 52 -11.37 3.93 16.93
C SER A 52 -11.67 2.80 15.94
N ILE A 53 -10.89 2.70 14.85
CA ILE A 53 -11.10 1.71 13.79
C ILE A 53 -10.45 0.38 14.13
N ALA A 54 -9.24 0.41 14.69
CA ALA A 54 -8.39 -0.74 14.95
C ALA A 54 -7.91 -0.73 16.42
N PRO A 55 -8.80 -1.03 17.40
CA PRO A 55 -8.48 -0.92 18.83
C PRO A 55 -7.38 -1.87 19.30
N ASN A 56 -7.07 -2.90 18.52
CA ASN A 56 -6.02 -3.88 18.83
C ASN A 56 -4.68 -3.54 18.16
N ALA A 57 -4.64 -2.58 17.23
CA ALA A 57 -3.40 -2.17 16.59
C ALA A 57 -2.59 -1.25 17.51
N ILE A 58 -1.28 -1.36 17.42
CA ILE A 58 -0.37 -0.40 18.06
C ILE A 58 -0.51 0.95 17.35
N VAL A 59 -0.59 2.04 18.09
CA VAL A 59 -0.67 3.39 17.51
C VAL A 59 0.52 4.20 18.00
N SER A 60 1.37 4.66 17.08
CA SER A 60 2.58 5.45 17.30
C SER A 60 2.54 6.76 16.50
N ASP A 61 3.36 7.72 16.85
CA ASP A 61 3.67 8.92 16.09
C ASP A 61 5.04 8.87 15.40
N ASN A 62 5.80 7.81 15.63
CA ASN A 62 7.16 7.67 15.19
C ASN A 62 7.30 6.57 14.10
N PHE A 63 7.68 6.99 12.88
CA PHE A 63 7.88 6.08 11.77
C PHE A 63 9.01 5.05 12.01
N ASN A 64 10.03 5.40 12.78
CA ASN A 64 11.12 4.48 13.06
C ASN A 64 10.68 3.23 13.85
N ASP A 65 9.59 3.30 14.60
CA ASP A 65 9.10 2.15 15.37
C ASP A 65 8.76 0.97 14.46
N ILE A 66 8.26 1.23 13.25
CA ILE A 66 7.92 0.19 12.28
C ILE A 66 9.12 -0.28 11.45
N LEU A 67 10.16 0.55 11.31
CA LEU A 67 11.35 0.17 10.55
C LEU A 67 12.19 -0.88 11.30
N ILE A 68 12.22 -0.79 12.63
CA ILE A 68 13.02 -1.69 13.49
C ILE A 68 12.25 -2.93 13.97
N ASP A 69 10.96 -3.02 13.69
CA ASP A 69 10.12 -4.16 14.08
C ASP A 69 10.19 -5.26 13.01
N ASP A 70 10.88 -6.35 13.31
CA ASP A 70 11.04 -7.51 12.41
C ASP A 70 9.73 -8.28 12.18
N GLN A 71 8.69 -8.06 12.97
CA GLN A 71 7.39 -8.69 12.77
C GLN A 71 6.59 -8.02 11.65
N ILE A 72 6.91 -6.78 11.29
CA ILE A 72 6.26 -6.05 10.20
C ILE A 72 6.94 -6.41 8.88
N GLN A 73 6.20 -7.03 7.96
CA GLN A 73 6.67 -7.38 6.63
C GLN A 73 6.39 -6.30 5.59
N GLY A 74 5.33 -5.51 5.77
CA GLY A 74 4.93 -4.51 4.79
C GLY A 74 4.47 -3.20 5.41
N VAL A 75 4.66 -2.12 4.65
CA VAL A 75 4.27 -0.76 5.02
C VAL A 75 3.31 -0.20 3.98
N SER A 76 2.16 0.28 4.43
CA SER A 76 1.20 0.98 3.58
C SER A 76 1.28 2.48 3.84
N LEU A 77 1.62 3.26 2.81
CA LEU A 77 1.77 4.72 2.89
C LEU A 77 0.52 5.42 2.37
N ALA A 78 -0.16 6.18 3.25
CA ALA A 78 -1.32 7.01 2.94
C ALA A 78 -1.15 8.45 3.48
N THR A 79 0.07 8.89 3.49
CA THR A 79 0.52 10.24 3.87
C THR A 79 0.36 11.23 2.71
N PRO A 80 0.65 12.53 2.88
CA PRO A 80 0.77 13.46 1.77
C PRO A 80 1.84 13.01 0.76
N ALA A 81 1.57 13.22 -0.54
CA ALA A 81 2.39 12.69 -1.63
C ALA A 81 3.87 13.16 -1.60
N GLU A 82 4.12 14.32 -0.98
CA GLU A 82 5.46 14.88 -0.78
C GLU A 82 6.37 13.96 0.05
N THR A 83 5.80 13.11 0.89
CA THR A 83 6.56 12.23 1.79
C THR A 83 6.70 10.81 1.25
N HIS A 84 5.98 10.46 0.18
CA HIS A 84 5.91 9.09 -0.31
C HIS A 84 7.27 8.50 -0.65
N ALA A 85 8.08 9.22 -1.42
CA ALA A 85 9.37 8.72 -1.89
C ALA A 85 10.34 8.47 -0.73
N GLU A 86 10.46 9.42 0.18
CA GLU A 86 11.35 9.30 1.33
C GLU A 86 10.96 8.11 2.23
N LEU A 87 9.68 8.05 2.63
CA LEU A 87 9.19 6.98 3.52
C LEU A 87 9.26 5.60 2.86
N ALA A 88 8.93 5.49 1.57
CA ALA A 88 9.01 4.23 0.84
C ALA A 88 10.45 3.73 0.74
N ILE A 89 11.40 4.60 0.42
CA ILE A 89 12.82 4.26 0.35
C ILE A 89 13.35 3.80 1.71
N GLN A 90 12.99 4.49 2.80
CA GLN A 90 13.37 4.09 4.15
C GLN A 90 12.80 2.72 4.51
N ALA A 91 11.51 2.47 4.21
CA ALA A 91 10.86 1.19 4.48
C ALA A 91 11.52 0.04 3.71
N MET A 92 11.75 0.19 2.40
CA MET A 92 12.39 -0.85 1.59
C MET A 92 13.83 -1.15 2.02
N ARG A 93 14.60 -0.14 2.45
CA ARG A 93 15.93 -0.31 3.02
C ARG A 93 15.94 -0.99 4.40
N ALA A 94 14.80 -0.97 5.08
CA ALA A 94 14.56 -1.69 6.33
C ALA A 94 13.86 -3.05 6.08
N ASP A 95 14.02 -3.63 4.89
CA ASP A 95 13.48 -4.92 4.48
C ASP A 95 11.95 -5.03 4.53
N LYS A 96 11.22 -3.91 4.32
CA LYS A 96 9.75 -3.91 4.26
C LYS A 96 9.27 -3.77 2.82
N ASP A 97 8.26 -4.55 2.44
CA ASP A 97 7.49 -4.32 1.22
C ASP A 97 6.64 -3.06 1.36
N VAL A 98 6.39 -2.36 0.25
CA VAL A 98 5.70 -1.07 0.29
C VAL A 98 4.48 -1.05 -0.61
N PHE A 99 3.35 -0.70 -0.04
CA PHE A 99 2.18 -0.22 -0.77
C PHE A 99 2.10 1.30 -0.60
N VAL A 100 2.12 2.06 -1.69
CA VAL A 100 2.03 3.52 -1.64
C VAL A 100 0.78 4.02 -2.35
N GLU A 101 0.05 4.94 -1.73
CA GLU A 101 -1.09 5.60 -2.38
C GLU A 101 -0.65 6.46 -3.58
N LYS A 102 -1.59 6.67 -4.47
CA LYS A 102 -1.40 7.53 -5.64
C LYS A 102 -1.43 9.04 -5.23
N PRO A 103 -0.65 9.91 -5.89
CA PRO A 103 0.39 9.56 -6.84
C PRO A 103 1.58 8.91 -6.14
N MET A 104 2.28 7.99 -6.82
CA MET A 104 3.46 7.30 -6.27
C MET A 104 4.52 8.29 -5.76
N ALA A 105 4.78 9.33 -6.55
CA ALA A 105 5.69 10.43 -6.25
C ALA A 105 5.24 11.71 -6.99
N LEU A 106 5.81 12.85 -6.62
CA LEU A 106 5.52 14.13 -7.27
C LEU A 106 6.51 14.47 -8.41
N SER A 107 7.61 13.74 -8.52
CA SER A 107 8.59 13.89 -9.60
C SER A 107 8.97 12.55 -10.22
N ILE A 108 9.42 12.57 -11.48
CA ILE A 108 9.94 11.38 -12.16
C ILE A 108 11.20 10.87 -11.46
N SER A 109 12.08 11.77 -11.04
CA SER A 109 13.32 11.41 -10.34
C SER A 109 13.05 10.66 -9.02
N ASP A 110 12.03 11.06 -8.27
CA ASP A 110 11.66 10.38 -7.02
C ASP A 110 11.06 8.99 -7.31
N ALA A 111 10.21 8.89 -8.34
CA ALA A 111 9.64 7.62 -8.76
C ALA A 111 10.73 6.63 -9.24
N GLU A 112 11.71 7.10 -10.02
CA GLU A 112 12.86 6.30 -10.46
C GLU A 112 13.74 5.88 -9.27
N ALA A 113 13.93 6.76 -8.29
CA ALA A 113 14.68 6.44 -7.07
C ALA A 113 13.98 5.36 -6.25
N MET A 114 12.66 5.43 -6.09
CA MET A 114 11.88 4.39 -5.43
C MET A 114 11.99 3.05 -6.15
N GLN A 115 11.81 3.03 -7.48
CA GLN A 115 11.94 1.83 -8.30
C GLN A 115 13.34 1.21 -8.20
N LYS A 116 14.38 2.05 -8.24
CA LYS A 116 15.77 1.61 -8.09
C LYS A 116 16.00 0.92 -6.76
N VAL A 117 15.55 1.52 -5.65
CA VAL A 117 15.70 0.92 -4.31
C VAL A 117 14.91 -0.37 -4.19
N ALA A 118 13.68 -0.44 -4.71
CA ALA A 118 12.91 -1.68 -4.74
C ALA A 118 13.67 -2.82 -5.41
N ASN A 119 14.31 -2.55 -6.56
CA ASN A 119 15.14 -3.52 -7.27
C ASN A 119 16.43 -3.89 -6.50
N GLU A 120 17.07 -2.92 -5.85
CA GLU A 120 18.31 -3.14 -5.08
C GLU A 120 18.07 -3.96 -3.81
N THR A 121 16.90 -3.82 -3.19
CA THR A 121 16.55 -4.49 -1.94
C THR A 121 15.71 -5.75 -2.14
N ASP A 122 15.31 -6.06 -3.38
CA ASP A 122 14.39 -7.14 -3.71
C ASP A 122 13.06 -7.04 -2.93
N ARG A 123 12.54 -5.78 -2.79
CA ARG A 123 11.27 -5.51 -2.12
C ARG A 123 10.17 -5.16 -3.10
N ILE A 124 8.95 -5.52 -2.74
CA ILE A 124 7.77 -5.18 -3.53
C ILE A 124 7.45 -3.69 -3.33
N LEU A 125 7.33 -2.96 -4.44
CA LEU A 125 6.78 -1.61 -4.47
C LEU A 125 5.49 -1.61 -5.29
N MET A 126 4.36 -1.48 -4.62
CA MET A 126 3.03 -1.48 -5.23
C MET A 126 2.37 -0.11 -5.08
N VAL A 127 1.77 0.38 -6.17
CA VAL A 127 1.02 1.65 -6.16
C VAL A 127 -0.48 1.39 -6.07
N GLY A 128 -1.19 2.19 -5.29
CA GLY A 128 -2.64 2.10 -5.05
C GLY A 128 -3.51 2.49 -6.25
N HIS A 129 -3.29 1.89 -7.41
CA HIS A 129 -4.09 2.09 -8.63
C HIS A 129 -5.37 1.26 -8.59
N LEU A 130 -6.30 1.59 -7.70
CA LEU A 130 -7.52 0.82 -7.42
C LEU A 130 -8.35 0.49 -8.67
N LEU A 131 -8.35 1.36 -9.67
CA LEU A 131 -9.14 1.15 -10.89
C LEU A 131 -8.64 -0.02 -11.73
N GLU A 132 -7.38 -0.43 -11.59
CA GLU A 132 -6.85 -1.63 -12.24
C GLU A 132 -7.61 -2.91 -11.85
N TYR A 133 -8.23 -2.90 -10.67
CA TYR A 133 -8.99 -4.04 -10.11
C TYR A 133 -10.51 -3.84 -10.23
N HIS A 134 -10.96 -2.72 -10.81
CA HIS A 134 -12.40 -2.46 -10.92
C HIS A 134 -13.04 -3.35 -11.99
N PRO A 135 -14.15 -4.07 -11.69
CA PRO A 135 -14.75 -5.02 -12.64
C PRO A 135 -15.06 -4.43 -14.02
N ALA A 136 -15.52 -3.18 -14.09
CA ALA A 136 -15.78 -2.50 -15.37
C ALA A 136 -14.48 -2.23 -16.16
N VAL A 137 -13.37 -1.91 -15.49
CA VAL A 137 -12.07 -1.70 -16.15
C VAL A 137 -11.50 -3.03 -16.64
N LEU A 138 -11.62 -4.08 -15.84
CA LEU A 138 -11.23 -5.44 -16.26
C LEU A 138 -12.04 -5.89 -17.47
N LYS A 139 -13.37 -5.65 -17.48
CA LYS A 139 -14.21 -6.00 -18.64
C LYS A 139 -13.86 -5.16 -19.86
N LEU A 140 -13.56 -3.87 -19.70
CA LEU A 140 -13.10 -3.02 -20.81
C LEU A 140 -11.77 -3.55 -21.40
N ARG A 141 -10.83 -3.94 -20.55
CA ARG A 141 -9.58 -4.57 -20.99
C ARG A 141 -9.84 -5.84 -21.80
N GLU A 142 -10.70 -6.73 -21.29
CA GLU A 142 -11.10 -7.96 -22.00
C GLU A 142 -11.65 -7.66 -23.41
N LEU A 143 -12.57 -6.66 -23.54
CA LEU A 143 -13.15 -6.28 -24.83
C LEU A 143 -12.11 -5.68 -25.80
N ILE A 144 -11.11 -4.99 -25.29
CA ILE A 144 -10.00 -4.45 -26.09
C ILE A 144 -9.12 -5.60 -26.57
N ASP A 145 -8.69 -6.47 -25.64
CA ASP A 145 -7.75 -7.56 -25.90
C ASP A 145 -8.35 -8.63 -26.83
N SER A 146 -9.66 -8.87 -26.73
CA SER A 146 -10.39 -9.78 -27.64
C SER A 146 -10.60 -9.20 -29.05
N GLY A 147 -10.36 -7.90 -29.24
CA GLY A 147 -10.57 -7.22 -30.51
C GLY A 147 -12.02 -6.87 -30.81
N GLU A 148 -12.97 -7.10 -29.91
CA GLU A 148 -14.39 -6.80 -30.11
C GLU A 148 -14.64 -5.31 -30.41
N LEU A 149 -13.82 -4.41 -29.86
CA LEU A 149 -13.92 -2.97 -30.11
C LEU A 149 -13.17 -2.52 -31.38
N GLY A 150 -12.50 -3.44 -32.06
CA GLY A 150 -11.67 -3.15 -33.23
C GLY A 150 -10.51 -2.20 -32.90
N LYS A 151 -10.13 -1.37 -33.88
CA LYS A 151 -9.05 -0.38 -33.67
C LYS A 151 -9.53 0.77 -32.81
N ILE A 152 -8.93 0.95 -31.65
CA ILE A 152 -9.19 2.11 -30.77
C ILE A 152 -8.55 3.35 -31.41
N ASN A 153 -9.37 4.33 -31.76
CA ASN A 153 -8.90 5.58 -32.35
C ASN A 153 -8.76 6.71 -31.33
N TYR A 154 -9.66 6.74 -30.33
CA TYR A 154 -9.58 7.70 -29.20
C TYR A 154 -10.35 7.15 -28.00
N ILE A 155 -10.04 7.68 -26.84
CA ILE A 155 -10.75 7.39 -25.58
C ILE A 155 -11.25 8.72 -25.03
N TYR A 156 -12.53 8.79 -24.70
CA TYR A 156 -13.13 9.90 -23.95
C TYR A 156 -13.57 9.39 -22.58
N SER A 157 -13.07 10.00 -21.51
CA SER A 157 -13.43 9.67 -20.14
C SER A 157 -13.90 10.92 -19.41
N ASN A 158 -15.09 10.86 -18.83
CA ASN A 158 -15.62 11.92 -17.98
C ASN A 158 -15.93 11.33 -16.58
N ARG A 159 -15.43 12.01 -15.56
CA ARG A 159 -15.67 11.64 -14.17
C ARG A 159 -16.27 12.85 -13.46
N LEU A 160 -17.59 12.80 -13.25
CA LEU A 160 -18.37 13.82 -12.55
C LEU A 160 -18.34 13.58 -11.04
#